data_9b85da98b43b0805f754563ef6d0a6f9
#
_entry.id   9b85da98b43b0805f754563ef6d0a6f9
#
_cell.length_a   1.000
_cell.length_b   1.000
_cell.length_c   1.000
_cell.angle_alpha   90.00
_cell.angle_beta   90.00
_cell.angle_gamma   90.00
#
_symmetry.space_group_name_H-M   'P 1'
#
loop_
_entity.id
_entity.type
_entity.pdbx_description
1 polymer ?
#
loop_
_entity_poly.entity_id
_entity_poly.type
_entity_poly.pdbx_seq_one_letter_code
_entity_poly.pdbx_strand_id
1 'polypeptide(L)'
;MKIQAIIPARFASTRFPGKPLALLGGKKIIQHVYERAAEVFEEVWVATDDERIAAAVERFGGKCVMTSAAHKSGTDRCREAMHKTEVHPDIVVNIQGDEPFVRPEQLRELCRCFEDESTQIATLVKPFTPEMGLEALKNPNSPKVVVGLQQQALYFSRSVIPYLRNVPEEQWLSRHTLYKHIGLYAYRAEMLDQITDLCQSPLELAESLEQLRWLEAGLKIRVGFTNHETIGIDTPEDLRKAEEFLRTNC
;
A
#
# COMPACT_ATOMS: atom_id res chain seq x y z
N MET A 1 4.07 -16.28 14.86
CA MET A 1 3.92 -15.84 13.47
C MET A 1 5.03 -14.85 13.19
N LYS A 2 5.93 -15.19 12.26
CA LYS A 2 7.08 -14.35 11.90
C LYS A 2 6.68 -13.42 10.75
N ILE A 3 6.84 -12.12 10.94
CA ILE A 3 6.41 -11.10 9.96
C ILE A 3 7.64 -10.38 9.42
N GLN A 4 7.71 -10.23 8.10
CA GLN A 4 8.71 -9.43 7.43
C GLN A 4 8.05 -8.26 6.69
N ALA A 5 8.44 -7.04 7.02
CA ALA A 5 8.05 -5.85 6.27
C ALA A 5 9.05 -5.60 5.14
N ILE A 6 8.55 -5.47 3.92
CA ILE A 6 9.36 -5.18 2.74
C ILE A 6 8.88 -3.87 2.14
N ILE A 7 9.82 -2.97 1.88
CA ILE A 7 9.57 -1.65 1.30
C ILE A 7 10.19 -1.63 -0.11
N PRO A 8 9.38 -1.91 -1.16
CA PRO A 8 9.88 -1.83 -2.53
C PRO A 8 10.17 -0.38 -2.90
N ALA A 9 11.37 -0.12 -3.39
CA ALA A 9 11.82 1.21 -3.79
C ALA A 9 12.62 1.15 -5.08
N ARG A 10 12.23 1.93 -6.10
CA ARG A 10 12.97 2.05 -7.36
C ARG A 10 13.38 3.50 -7.62
N PHE A 11 14.52 3.69 -8.26
CA PHE A 11 14.95 5.03 -8.65
C PHE A 11 14.19 5.53 -9.88
N ALA A 12 13.97 4.66 -10.84
CA ALA A 12 13.31 4.97 -12.10
C ALA A 12 11.80 5.16 -11.87
N SER A 13 11.35 6.41 -11.77
CA SER A 13 9.96 6.83 -11.75
C SER A 13 9.75 7.88 -12.83
N THR A 14 8.73 7.73 -13.65
CA THR A 14 8.44 8.67 -14.75
C THR A 14 7.99 10.04 -14.25
N ARG A 15 7.21 10.08 -13.17
CA ARG A 15 6.65 11.31 -12.60
C ARG A 15 7.60 12.02 -11.64
N PHE A 16 8.44 11.27 -10.92
CA PHE A 16 9.37 11.81 -9.93
C PHE A 16 10.61 10.89 -9.80
N PRO A 17 11.61 11.01 -10.71
CA PRO A 17 12.85 10.22 -10.64
C PRO A 17 13.59 10.45 -9.32
N GLY A 18 14.10 9.37 -8.72
CA GLY A 18 14.80 9.43 -7.44
C GLY A 18 13.93 9.76 -6.23
N LYS A 19 12.62 9.68 -6.34
CA LYS A 19 11.64 9.93 -5.28
C LYS A 19 12.02 9.37 -3.90
N PRO A 20 12.48 8.11 -3.74
CA PRO A 20 12.85 7.58 -2.43
C PRO A 20 13.97 8.35 -1.73
N LEU A 21 14.82 9.03 -2.51
CA LEU A 21 15.96 9.80 -2.02
C LEU A 21 15.65 11.29 -1.82
N ALA A 22 14.47 11.77 -2.23
CA ALA A 22 14.04 13.13 -2.01
C ALA A 22 13.92 13.44 -0.51
N LEU A 23 14.23 14.67 -0.12
CA LEU A 23 14.19 15.09 1.26
C LEU A 23 12.78 15.58 1.64
N LEU A 24 12.31 15.12 2.78
CA LEU A 24 11.08 15.56 3.43
C LEU A 24 11.43 15.88 4.88
N GLY A 25 11.34 17.14 5.29
CA GLY A 25 11.69 17.55 6.65
C GLY A 25 13.13 17.19 7.07
N GLY A 26 14.08 17.23 6.12
CA GLY A 26 15.49 16.92 6.39
C GLY A 26 15.88 15.43 6.34
N LYS A 27 14.93 14.50 6.27
CA LYS A 27 15.16 13.05 6.08
C LYS A 27 14.72 12.62 4.68
N LYS A 28 15.26 11.52 4.17
CA LYS A 28 14.80 10.93 2.89
C LYS A 28 13.42 10.30 3.05
N ILE A 29 12.61 10.33 1.99
CA ILE A 29 11.27 9.70 2.00
C ILE A 29 11.36 8.24 2.43
N ILE A 30 12.30 7.46 1.86
CA ILE A 30 12.50 6.05 2.21
C ILE A 30 12.88 5.85 3.69
N GLN A 31 13.58 6.79 4.29
CA GLN A 31 13.95 6.75 5.71
C GLN A 31 12.73 6.92 6.60
N HIS A 32 11.82 7.85 6.27
CA HIS A 32 10.55 8.00 6.99
C HIS A 32 9.73 6.69 6.98
N VAL A 33 9.57 6.08 5.80
CA VAL A 33 8.83 4.82 5.66
C VAL A 33 9.48 3.71 6.49
N TYR A 34 10.81 3.58 6.40
CA TYR A 34 11.57 2.57 7.13
C TYR A 34 11.42 2.73 8.65
N GLU A 35 11.64 3.95 9.16
CA GLU A 35 11.51 4.24 10.60
C GLU A 35 10.10 3.92 11.12
N ARG A 36 9.04 4.27 10.37
CA ARG A 36 7.65 3.92 10.72
C ARG A 36 7.39 2.43 10.74
N ALA A 37 7.93 1.69 9.77
CA ALA A 37 7.83 0.24 9.74
C ALA A 37 8.58 -0.39 10.92
N ALA A 38 9.75 0.13 11.28
CA ALA A 38 10.57 -0.35 12.38
C ALA A 38 9.95 -0.11 13.79
N GLU A 39 8.97 0.79 13.92
CA GLU A 39 8.16 0.93 15.15
C GLU A 39 7.26 -0.30 15.41
N VAL A 40 7.02 -1.14 14.39
CA VAL A 40 6.08 -2.26 14.46
C VAL A 40 6.76 -3.61 14.22
N PHE A 41 7.75 -3.65 13.33
CA PHE A 41 8.39 -4.89 12.88
C PHE A 41 9.87 -4.93 13.21
N GLU A 42 10.36 -6.08 13.65
CA GLU A 42 11.80 -6.35 13.86
C GLU A 42 12.53 -6.59 12.52
N GLU A 43 11.82 -7.20 11.57
CA GLU A 43 12.36 -7.52 10.24
C GLU A 43 11.81 -6.56 9.20
N VAL A 44 12.52 -5.44 8.98
CA VAL A 44 12.20 -4.43 7.96
C VAL A 44 13.31 -4.39 6.94
N TRP A 45 12.96 -4.51 5.66
CA TRP A 45 13.90 -4.53 4.54
C TRP A 45 13.46 -3.59 3.42
N VAL A 46 14.39 -2.80 2.90
CA VAL A 46 14.18 -2.07 1.65
C VAL A 46 14.63 -2.96 0.50
N ALA A 47 13.75 -3.17 -0.48
CA ALA A 47 14.04 -3.92 -1.70
C ALA A 47 14.24 -2.95 -2.87
N THR A 48 15.42 -2.89 -3.45
CA THR A 48 15.75 -1.92 -4.50
C THR A 48 16.63 -2.51 -5.60
N ASP A 49 16.58 -1.90 -6.76
CA ASP A 49 17.48 -2.18 -7.91
C ASP A 49 18.54 -1.09 -8.10
N ASP A 50 18.66 -0.14 -7.17
CA ASP A 50 19.53 1.03 -7.32
C ASP A 50 20.49 1.17 -6.13
N GLU A 51 21.80 1.15 -6.43
CA GLU A 51 22.85 1.25 -5.41
C GLU A 51 22.80 2.55 -4.59
N ARG A 52 22.29 3.65 -5.18
CA ARG A 52 22.14 4.93 -4.46
C ARG A 52 21.12 4.84 -3.36
N ILE A 53 20.04 4.07 -3.60
CA ILE A 53 19.01 3.81 -2.59
C ILE A 53 19.58 2.89 -1.53
N ALA A 54 20.27 1.80 -1.92
CA ALA A 54 20.90 0.87 -0.98
C ALA A 54 21.89 1.60 -0.05
N ALA A 55 22.82 2.37 -0.62
CA ALA A 55 23.77 3.17 0.15
C ALA A 55 23.09 4.22 1.06
N ALA A 56 21.91 4.72 0.67
CA ALA A 56 21.17 5.63 1.52
C ALA A 56 20.52 4.91 2.71
N VAL A 57 20.00 3.70 2.50
CA VAL A 57 19.42 2.85 3.54
C VAL A 57 20.48 2.45 4.56
N GLU A 58 21.64 2.00 4.11
CA GLU A 58 22.77 1.62 4.96
C GLU A 58 23.25 2.79 5.85
N ARG A 59 23.28 4.03 5.31
CA ARG A 59 23.72 5.21 6.07
C ARG A 59 22.85 5.53 7.28
N PHE A 60 21.56 5.21 7.26
CA PHE A 60 20.70 5.37 8.45
C PHE A 60 20.53 4.06 9.25
N GLY A 61 21.32 3.02 8.93
CA GLY A 61 21.31 1.74 9.66
C GLY A 61 20.18 0.80 9.27
N GLY A 62 19.52 1.03 8.14
CA GLY A 62 18.45 0.16 7.64
C GLY A 62 19.00 -1.08 6.93
N LYS A 63 18.18 -2.14 6.86
CA LYS A 63 18.47 -3.36 6.09
C LYS A 63 18.01 -3.16 4.63
N CYS A 64 18.86 -3.57 3.69
CA CYS A 64 18.57 -3.47 2.26
C CYS A 64 18.90 -4.77 1.54
N VAL A 65 18.11 -5.09 0.50
CA VAL A 65 18.39 -6.22 -0.40
C VAL A 65 18.27 -5.75 -1.84
N MET A 66 19.27 -6.11 -2.64
CA MET A 66 19.28 -5.80 -4.08
C MET A 66 18.39 -6.79 -4.83
N THR A 67 17.53 -6.25 -5.68
CA THR A 67 16.54 -6.98 -6.48
C THR A 67 16.66 -6.61 -7.96
N SER A 68 16.05 -7.41 -8.83
CA SER A 68 16.07 -7.18 -10.27
C SER A 68 15.42 -5.86 -10.67
N ALA A 69 16.00 -5.16 -11.65
CA ALA A 69 15.39 -4.00 -12.31
C ALA A 69 14.23 -4.40 -13.25
N ALA A 70 14.07 -5.70 -13.56
CA ALA A 70 13.04 -6.18 -14.48
C ALA A 70 11.64 -6.28 -13.86
N HIS A 71 11.52 -6.12 -12.55
CA HIS A 71 10.21 -6.19 -11.86
C HIS A 71 9.25 -5.10 -12.34
N LYS A 72 8.02 -5.52 -12.65
CA LYS A 72 6.96 -4.63 -13.13
C LYS A 72 6.16 -4.01 -11.98
N SER A 73 6.08 -4.72 -10.85
CA SER A 73 5.31 -4.28 -9.68
C SER A 73 6.14 -4.28 -8.39
N GLY A 74 5.62 -3.59 -7.36
CA GLY A 74 6.17 -3.66 -6.00
C GLY A 74 6.00 -5.05 -5.40
N THR A 75 4.94 -5.76 -5.75
CA THR A 75 4.63 -7.12 -5.28
C THR A 75 5.65 -8.13 -5.78
N ASP A 76 6.01 -8.09 -7.07
CA ASP A 76 7.08 -8.93 -7.65
C ASP A 76 8.42 -8.70 -6.93
N ARG A 77 8.73 -7.44 -6.63
CA ARG A 77 9.95 -7.06 -5.92
C ARG A 77 9.95 -7.58 -4.48
N CYS A 78 8.80 -7.53 -3.80
CA CYS A 78 8.65 -8.10 -2.45
C CYS A 78 8.90 -9.61 -2.45
N ARG A 79 8.39 -10.35 -3.44
CA ARG A 79 8.65 -11.78 -3.59
C ARG A 79 10.15 -12.07 -3.70
N GLU A 80 10.87 -11.42 -4.61
CA GLU A 80 12.31 -11.64 -4.77
C GLU A 80 13.06 -11.30 -3.47
N ALA A 81 12.71 -10.19 -2.82
CA ALA A 81 13.30 -9.79 -1.57
C ALA A 81 13.08 -10.81 -0.46
N MET A 82 11.86 -11.35 -0.34
CA MET A 82 11.52 -12.41 0.62
C MET A 82 12.44 -13.63 0.45
N HIS A 83 12.66 -14.07 -0.78
CA HIS A 83 13.50 -15.24 -1.08
C HIS A 83 15.00 -14.96 -0.91
N LYS A 84 15.45 -13.71 -1.08
CA LYS A 84 16.86 -13.33 -0.93
C LYS A 84 17.27 -13.07 0.53
N THR A 85 16.31 -12.83 1.40
CA THR A 85 16.58 -12.68 2.82
C THR A 85 16.50 -14.03 3.54
N GLU A 86 17.29 -14.23 4.59
CA GLU A 86 17.26 -15.47 5.41
C GLU A 86 16.14 -15.45 6.46
N VAL A 87 15.12 -14.60 6.27
CA VAL A 87 14.08 -14.38 7.28
C VAL A 87 13.09 -15.54 7.34
N HIS A 88 12.69 -16.12 6.21
CA HIS A 88 11.64 -17.15 6.11
C HIS A 88 10.36 -16.75 6.88
N PRO A 89 9.64 -15.71 6.45
CA PRO A 89 8.47 -15.21 7.17
C PRO A 89 7.23 -16.08 6.92
N ASP A 90 6.29 -16.06 7.88
CA ASP A 90 4.92 -16.56 7.68
C ASP A 90 4.10 -15.54 6.88
N ILE A 91 4.36 -14.24 7.13
CA ILE A 91 3.65 -13.11 6.51
C ILE A 91 4.64 -12.07 5.99
N VAL A 92 4.39 -11.59 4.79
CA VAL A 92 5.07 -10.44 4.19
C VAL A 92 4.14 -9.24 4.18
N VAL A 93 4.60 -8.12 4.72
CA VAL A 93 3.92 -6.82 4.66
C VAL A 93 4.59 -5.96 3.60
N ASN A 94 3.84 -5.57 2.57
CA ASN A 94 4.31 -4.71 1.49
C ASN A 94 3.92 -3.26 1.81
N ILE A 95 4.91 -2.43 2.13
CA ILE A 95 4.74 -1.01 2.47
C ILE A 95 5.32 -0.18 1.33
N GLN A 96 4.50 0.64 0.68
CA GLN A 96 4.96 1.44 -0.44
C GLN A 96 6.03 2.46 -0.01
N GLY A 97 7.16 2.48 -0.74
CA GLY A 97 8.32 3.33 -0.42
C GLY A 97 8.09 4.85 -0.60
N ASP A 98 6.88 5.24 -0.97
CA ASP A 98 6.43 6.62 -1.20
C ASP A 98 5.32 7.08 -0.22
N GLU A 99 5.06 6.30 0.84
CA GLU A 99 4.08 6.62 1.87
C GLU A 99 4.74 6.97 3.22
N PRO A 100 5.43 8.12 3.35
CA PRO A 100 6.19 8.49 4.55
C PRO A 100 5.30 8.73 5.79
N PHE A 101 4.00 8.87 5.60
CA PHE A 101 3.02 9.10 6.66
C PHE A 101 2.23 7.86 7.07
N VAL A 102 2.68 6.67 6.64
CA VAL A 102 2.09 5.42 7.12
C VAL A 102 2.13 5.39 8.65
N ARG A 103 1.02 4.98 9.27
CA ARG A 103 0.89 4.96 10.72
C ARG A 103 1.13 3.55 11.28
N PRO A 104 1.84 3.42 12.41
CA PRO A 104 2.01 2.12 13.08
C PRO A 104 0.68 1.40 13.37
N GLU A 105 -0.39 2.17 13.65
CA GLU A 105 -1.72 1.63 13.89
C GLU A 105 -2.29 0.92 12.65
N GLN A 106 -2.03 1.47 11.45
CA GLN A 106 -2.44 0.84 10.18
C GLN A 106 -1.70 -0.47 9.95
N LEU A 107 -0.40 -0.50 10.23
CA LEU A 107 0.41 -1.70 10.09
C LEU A 107 -0.03 -2.80 11.06
N ARG A 108 -0.34 -2.44 12.31
CA ARG A 108 -0.89 -3.40 13.29
C ARG A 108 -2.26 -3.91 12.89
N GLU A 109 -3.15 -3.03 12.40
CA GLU A 109 -4.48 -3.41 11.94
C GLU A 109 -4.42 -4.37 10.74
N LEU A 110 -3.50 -4.12 9.80
CA LEU A 110 -3.26 -5.01 8.67
C LEU A 110 -2.83 -6.42 9.14
N CYS A 111 -1.95 -6.50 10.15
CA CYS A 111 -1.51 -7.77 10.72
C CYS A 111 -2.62 -8.50 11.48
N ARG A 112 -3.54 -7.79 12.14
CA ARG A 112 -4.69 -8.39 12.82
C ARG A 112 -5.61 -9.17 11.88
N CYS A 113 -5.64 -8.81 10.61
CA CYS A 113 -6.40 -9.57 9.62
C CYS A 113 -6.01 -11.06 9.58
N PHE A 114 -4.78 -11.39 9.98
CA PHE A 114 -4.23 -12.75 9.98
C PHE A 114 -4.46 -13.52 11.29
N GLU A 115 -5.15 -12.94 12.27
CA GLU A 115 -5.70 -13.66 13.41
C GLU A 115 -6.75 -14.69 12.95
N ASP A 116 -7.41 -14.42 11.83
CA ASP A 116 -8.17 -15.41 11.08
C ASP A 116 -7.19 -16.23 10.19
N GLU A 117 -6.97 -17.48 10.56
CA GLU A 117 -6.03 -18.38 9.89
C GLU A 117 -6.36 -18.60 8.40
N SER A 118 -7.61 -18.39 7.99
CA SER A 118 -8.03 -18.49 6.60
C SER A 118 -7.59 -17.29 5.73
N THR A 119 -7.12 -16.21 6.33
CA THR A 119 -6.65 -15.02 5.61
C THR A 119 -5.36 -15.31 4.88
N GLN A 120 -5.39 -15.13 3.56
CA GLN A 120 -4.22 -15.28 2.68
C GLN A 120 -3.66 -13.95 2.21
N ILE A 121 -4.55 -12.99 1.92
CA ILE A 121 -4.23 -11.62 1.49
C ILE A 121 -5.04 -10.66 2.34
N ALA A 122 -4.42 -9.59 2.78
CA ALA A 122 -5.10 -8.51 3.50
C ALA A 122 -4.73 -7.13 2.94
N THR A 123 -5.69 -6.20 3.04
CA THR A 123 -5.50 -4.78 2.75
C THR A 123 -6.32 -3.93 3.72
N LEU A 124 -6.19 -2.62 3.63
CA LEU A 124 -6.94 -1.69 4.47
C LEU A 124 -7.90 -0.84 3.65
N VAL A 125 -8.98 -0.43 4.30
CA VAL A 125 -9.91 0.58 3.77
C VAL A 125 -10.19 1.65 4.81
N LYS A 126 -10.52 2.84 4.30
CA LYS A 126 -10.96 3.97 5.11
C LYS A 126 -12.34 4.41 4.64
N PRO A 127 -13.30 4.68 5.53
CA PRO A 127 -14.57 5.27 5.12
C PRO A 127 -14.36 6.68 4.57
N PHE A 128 -15.06 7.01 3.48
CA PHE A 128 -15.25 8.40 3.09
C PHE A 128 -16.22 9.05 4.06
N THR A 129 -15.87 10.24 4.54
CA THR A 129 -16.76 11.01 5.42
C THR A 129 -17.42 12.17 4.67
N PRO A 130 -18.56 12.69 5.13
CA PRO A 130 -19.21 13.84 4.49
C PRO A 130 -18.30 15.06 4.36
N GLU A 131 -17.39 15.28 5.32
CA GLU A 131 -16.43 16.40 5.33
C GLU A 131 -15.41 16.31 4.21
N MET A 132 -15.11 15.10 3.72
CA MET A 132 -14.21 14.90 2.57
C MET A 132 -14.84 15.37 1.27
N GLY A 133 -16.16 15.37 1.20
CA GLY A 133 -16.94 15.85 0.06
C GLY A 133 -16.94 14.91 -1.15
N LEU A 134 -17.81 15.24 -2.11
CA LEU A 134 -17.99 14.43 -3.33
C LEU A 134 -16.78 14.44 -4.26
N GLU A 135 -16.00 15.52 -4.28
CA GLU A 135 -14.79 15.63 -5.09
C GLU A 135 -13.76 14.57 -4.70
N ALA A 136 -13.55 14.37 -3.39
CA ALA A 136 -12.67 13.31 -2.89
C ALA A 136 -13.19 11.91 -3.27
N LEU A 137 -14.51 11.70 -3.17
CA LEU A 137 -15.15 10.45 -3.54
C LEU A 137 -15.01 10.17 -5.05
N LYS A 138 -15.19 11.17 -5.91
CA LYS A 138 -15.13 11.04 -7.38
C LYS A 138 -13.69 10.99 -7.92
N ASN A 139 -12.67 11.27 -7.10
CA ASN A 139 -11.28 11.25 -7.54
C ASN A 139 -10.87 9.84 -7.99
N PRO A 140 -10.50 9.63 -9.27
CA PRO A 140 -10.09 8.31 -9.78
C PRO A 140 -8.76 7.81 -9.21
N ASN A 141 -7.94 8.71 -8.63
CA ASN A 141 -6.69 8.35 -7.97
C ASN A 141 -6.91 7.81 -6.54
N SER A 142 -8.14 7.85 -6.05
CA SER A 142 -8.58 7.23 -4.79
C SER A 142 -9.51 6.05 -5.10
N PRO A 143 -8.99 4.83 -5.34
CA PRO A 143 -9.83 3.68 -5.65
C PRO A 143 -10.84 3.40 -4.55
N LYS A 144 -12.05 3.01 -4.93
CA LYS A 144 -13.15 2.61 -4.04
C LYS A 144 -13.17 1.10 -3.89
N VAL A 145 -13.65 0.63 -2.76
CA VAL A 145 -13.76 -0.80 -2.45
C VAL A 145 -15.18 -1.09 -1.98
N VAL A 146 -15.80 -2.10 -2.58
CA VAL A 146 -17.03 -2.68 -2.02
C VAL A 146 -16.63 -3.79 -1.07
N VAL A 147 -17.06 -3.66 0.20
CA VAL A 147 -16.72 -4.60 1.28
C VAL A 147 -17.92 -5.47 1.60
N GLY A 148 -17.74 -6.78 1.59
CA GLY A 148 -18.75 -7.75 1.94
C GLY A 148 -18.93 -7.93 3.45
N LEU A 149 -20.02 -8.59 3.85
CA LEU A 149 -20.37 -8.82 5.25
C LEU A 149 -19.30 -9.58 6.05
N GLN A 150 -18.49 -10.39 5.37
CA GLN A 150 -17.38 -11.13 5.99
C GLN A 150 -16.07 -10.35 5.99
N GLN A 151 -16.13 -9.02 5.82
CA GLN A 151 -14.94 -8.16 5.76
C GLN A 151 -13.96 -8.59 4.66
N GLN A 152 -14.47 -8.91 3.49
CA GLN A 152 -13.66 -9.19 2.31
C GLN A 152 -13.99 -8.20 1.20
N ALA A 153 -13.00 -7.83 0.42
CA ALA A 153 -13.19 -7.00 -0.75
C ALA A 153 -13.98 -7.79 -1.81
N LEU A 154 -15.08 -7.21 -2.29
CA LEU A 154 -15.86 -7.78 -3.39
C LEU A 154 -15.41 -7.24 -4.74
N TYR A 155 -15.05 -5.96 -4.81
CA TYR A 155 -14.51 -5.31 -6.01
C TYR A 155 -13.79 -4.00 -5.65
N PHE A 156 -12.82 -3.64 -6.49
CA PHE A 156 -12.11 -2.34 -6.45
C PHE A 156 -12.36 -1.60 -7.75
N SER A 157 -12.59 -0.29 -7.68
CA SER A 157 -12.74 0.54 -8.88
C SER A 157 -12.27 1.98 -8.67
N ARG A 158 -11.80 2.58 -9.75
CA ARG A 158 -11.58 4.04 -9.80
C ARG A 158 -12.89 4.81 -9.89
N SER A 159 -13.95 4.20 -10.42
CA SER A 159 -15.30 4.73 -10.39
C SER A 159 -15.89 4.68 -8.98
N VAL A 160 -16.93 5.48 -8.73
CA VAL A 160 -17.67 5.40 -7.47
C VAL A 160 -18.52 4.13 -7.46
N ILE A 161 -18.26 3.27 -6.52
CA ILE A 161 -18.98 2.02 -6.25
C ILE A 161 -19.25 1.87 -4.76
N PRO A 162 -20.42 1.26 -4.37
CA PRO A 162 -21.57 0.93 -5.20
C PRO A 162 -22.36 2.17 -5.66
N TYR A 163 -23.14 2.05 -6.72
CA TYR A 163 -24.09 3.09 -7.13
C TYR A 163 -25.31 3.07 -6.18
N LEU A 164 -25.68 4.22 -5.63
CA LEU A 164 -26.83 4.33 -4.75
C LEU A 164 -28.07 4.74 -5.55
N ARG A 165 -28.85 3.75 -5.95
CA ARG A 165 -30.09 3.98 -6.71
C ARG A 165 -31.10 4.78 -5.89
N ASN A 166 -31.73 5.78 -6.52
CA ASN A 166 -32.76 6.65 -5.92
C ASN A 166 -32.25 7.54 -4.76
N VAL A 167 -30.92 7.73 -4.63
CA VAL A 167 -30.32 8.66 -3.68
C VAL A 167 -29.59 9.74 -4.47
N PRO A 168 -29.91 11.04 -4.29
CA PRO A 168 -29.14 12.12 -4.88
C PRO A 168 -27.66 12.03 -4.49
N GLU A 169 -26.76 12.38 -5.40
CA GLU A 169 -25.30 12.24 -5.17
C GLU A 169 -24.84 12.98 -3.92
N GLU A 170 -25.39 14.15 -3.65
CA GLU A 170 -25.07 14.99 -2.49
C GLU A 170 -25.34 14.30 -1.15
N GLN A 171 -26.19 13.27 -1.16
CA GLN A 171 -26.54 12.49 0.02
C GLN A 171 -25.80 11.16 0.13
N TRP A 172 -24.97 10.78 -0.85
CA TRP A 172 -24.32 9.45 -0.86
C TRP A 172 -23.51 9.19 0.41
N LEU A 173 -22.65 10.13 0.79
CA LEU A 173 -21.78 9.99 1.97
C LEU A 173 -22.53 9.99 3.31
N SER A 174 -23.76 10.52 3.34
CA SER A 174 -24.62 10.49 4.55
C SER A 174 -25.55 9.28 4.62
N ARG A 175 -25.81 8.62 3.47
CA ARG A 175 -26.76 7.51 3.37
C ARG A 175 -26.09 6.13 3.34
N HIS A 176 -24.84 6.05 2.92
CA HIS A 176 -24.11 4.79 2.81
C HIS A 176 -22.63 4.97 3.11
N THR A 177 -22.02 3.99 3.76
CA THR A 177 -20.58 4.00 3.99
C THR A 177 -19.87 3.53 2.73
N LEU A 178 -19.19 4.46 2.07
CA LEU A 178 -18.33 4.20 0.92
C LEU A 178 -16.88 4.13 1.40
N TYR A 179 -16.10 3.21 0.86
CA TYR A 179 -14.74 2.97 1.33
C TYR A 179 -13.70 3.35 0.27
N LYS A 180 -12.66 4.06 0.73
CA LYS A 180 -11.42 4.28 0.01
C LYS A 180 -10.45 3.14 0.29
N HIS A 181 -9.81 2.61 -0.74
CA HIS A 181 -8.71 1.68 -0.60
C HIS A 181 -7.44 2.39 -0.08
N ILE A 182 -6.77 1.75 0.86
CA ILE A 182 -5.43 2.14 1.35
C ILE A 182 -4.44 1.12 0.81
N GLY A 183 -3.45 1.58 0.04
CA GLY A 183 -2.52 0.76 -0.74
C GLY A 183 -1.50 -0.05 0.07
N LEU A 184 -1.84 -0.46 1.29
CA LEU A 184 -1.06 -1.34 2.14
C LEU A 184 -1.54 -2.78 1.98
N TYR A 185 -0.61 -3.71 1.81
CA TYR A 185 -0.93 -5.13 1.67
C TYR A 185 -0.10 -6.00 2.58
N ALA A 186 -0.69 -7.11 2.99
CA ALA A 186 0.03 -8.21 3.60
C ALA A 186 -0.43 -9.55 3.00
N TYR A 187 0.49 -10.50 2.96
CA TYR A 187 0.27 -11.80 2.32
C TYR A 187 0.86 -12.91 3.19
N ARG A 188 0.24 -14.10 3.20
CA ARG A 188 0.97 -15.31 3.54
C ARG A 188 2.13 -15.47 2.54
N ALA A 189 3.29 -15.92 3.01
CA ALA A 189 4.49 -16.05 2.16
C ALA A 189 4.22 -16.89 0.91
N GLU A 190 3.55 -18.04 1.07
CA GLU A 190 3.15 -18.92 -0.04
C GLU A 190 2.16 -18.26 -1.01
N MET A 191 1.27 -17.40 -0.49
CA MET A 191 0.32 -16.66 -1.32
C MET A 191 1.03 -15.58 -2.14
N LEU A 192 2.06 -14.92 -1.59
CA LEU A 192 2.87 -13.97 -2.34
C LEU A 192 3.53 -14.64 -3.56
N ASP A 193 4.01 -15.86 -3.42
CA ASP A 193 4.53 -16.64 -4.56
C ASP A 193 3.45 -16.89 -5.61
N GLN A 194 2.26 -17.31 -5.18
CA GLN A 194 1.15 -17.64 -6.10
C GLN A 194 0.66 -16.42 -6.89
N ILE A 195 0.45 -15.28 -6.21
CA ILE A 195 -0.12 -14.08 -6.88
C ILE A 195 0.85 -13.43 -7.87
N THR A 196 2.14 -13.56 -7.66
CA THR A 196 3.17 -13.02 -8.57
C THR A 196 3.38 -13.89 -9.81
N ASP A 197 2.97 -15.17 -9.78
CA ASP A 197 2.97 -16.04 -10.96
C ASP A 197 1.73 -15.82 -11.85
N LEU A 198 0.72 -15.07 -11.40
CA LEU A 198 -0.48 -14.79 -12.19
C LEU A 198 -0.17 -13.82 -13.33
N CYS A 199 -0.68 -14.11 -14.52
CA CYS A 199 -0.66 -13.17 -15.64
C CYS A 199 -1.55 -11.96 -15.36
N GLN A 200 -1.20 -10.80 -15.94
CA GLN A 200 -2.05 -9.62 -15.88
C GLN A 200 -3.45 -9.93 -16.44
N SER A 201 -4.47 -9.48 -15.73
CA SER A 201 -5.87 -9.77 -16.05
C SER A 201 -6.56 -8.60 -16.77
N PRO A 202 -7.66 -8.84 -17.50
CA PRO A 202 -8.39 -7.79 -18.19
C PRO A 202 -8.87 -6.66 -17.27
N LEU A 203 -9.37 -6.97 -16.08
CA LEU A 203 -9.83 -5.94 -15.13
C LEU A 203 -8.66 -5.14 -14.55
N GLU A 204 -7.54 -5.81 -14.22
CA GLU A 204 -6.32 -5.11 -13.82
C GLU A 204 -5.86 -4.11 -14.85
N LEU A 205 -5.82 -4.51 -16.14
CA LEU A 205 -5.39 -3.64 -17.23
C LEU A 205 -6.36 -2.47 -17.43
N ALA A 206 -7.66 -2.71 -17.31
CA ALA A 206 -8.69 -1.69 -17.49
C ALA A 206 -8.65 -0.61 -16.40
N GLU A 207 -8.52 -1.02 -15.15
CA GLU A 207 -8.54 -0.12 -13.98
C GLU A 207 -7.12 0.29 -13.55
N SER A 208 -6.07 -0.36 -14.04
CA SER A 208 -4.69 -0.25 -13.53
C SER A 208 -4.63 -0.46 -12.01
N LEU A 209 -5.26 -1.53 -11.55
CA LEU A 209 -5.36 -1.95 -10.17
C LEU A 209 -4.93 -3.43 -10.05
N GLU A 210 -3.72 -3.68 -9.56
CA GLU A 210 -3.10 -5.02 -9.52
C GLU A 210 -3.96 -6.05 -8.78
N GLN A 211 -4.62 -5.67 -7.69
CA GLN A 211 -5.44 -6.54 -6.88
C GLN A 211 -6.68 -7.12 -7.59
N LEU A 212 -7.08 -6.54 -8.72
CA LEU A 212 -8.16 -7.09 -9.53
C LEU A 212 -7.76 -8.42 -10.17
N ARG A 213 -6.48 -8.61 -10.51
CA ARG A 213 -5.94 -9.88 -10.99
C ARG A 213 -6.20 -11.00 -9.98
N TRP A 214 -6.01 -10.69 -8.69
CA TRP A 214 -6.21 -11.68 -7.62
C TRP A 214 -7.69 -12.03 -7.46
N LEU A 215 -8.59 -11.04 -7.52
CA LEU A 215 -10.04 -11.27 -7.47
C LEU A 215 -10.53 -12.07 -8.68
N GLU A 216 -10.04 -11.77 -9.91
CA GLU A 216 -10.37 -12.53 -11.11
C GLU A 216 -9.87 -13.99 -11.03
N ALA A 217 -8.78 -14.25 -10.34
CA ALA A 217 -8.28 -15.59 -10.05
C ALA A 217 -9.07 -16.31 -8.93
N GLY A 218 -10.11 -15.68 -8.37
CA GLY A 218 -10.95 -16.25 -7.32
C GLY A 218 -10.37 -16.16 -5.91
N LEU A 219 -9.27 -15.42 -5.74
CA LEU A 219 -8.65 -15.23 -4.42
C LEU A 219 -9.45 -14.22 -3.58
N LYS A 220 -9.42 -14.43 -2.27
CA LYS A 220 -10.09 -13.56 -1.31
C LYS A 220 -9.11 -12.58 -0.70
N ILE A 221 -9.52 -11.31 -0.59
CA ILE A 221 -8.77 -10.26 0.06
C ILE A 221 -9.51 -9.83 1.32
N ARG A 222 -8.94 -10.09 2.49
CA ARG A 222 -9.45 -9.62 3.77
C ARG A 222 -9.27 -8.11 3.88
N VAL A 223 -10.22 -7.43 4.50
CA VAL A 223 -10.19 -5.98 4.65
C VAL A 223 -10.15 -5.61 6.13
N GLY A 224 -9.10 -4.91 6.55
CA GLY A 224 -9.04 -4.20 7.82
C GLY A 224 -9.51 -2.75 7.66
N PHE A 225 -9.93 -2.11 8.75
CA PHE A 225 -10.48 -0.76 8.75
C PHE A 225 -9.55 0.22 9.45
N THR A 226 -9.36 1.38 8.84
CA THR A 226 -8.57 2.47 9.44
C THR A 226 -9.27 3.81 9.29
N ASN A 227 -9.07 4.70 10.24
CA ASN A 227 -9.49 6.11 10.14
C ASN A 227 -8.34 7.04 9.71
N HIS A 228 -7.11 6.49 9.61
CA HIS A 228 -5.95 7.26 9.22
C HIS A 228 -5.84 7.40 7.71
N GLU A 229 -5.50 8.61 7.26
CA GLU A 229 -5.19 8.88 5.85
C GLU A 229 -3.72 8.55 5.59
N THR A 230 -3.43 7.97 4.43
CA THR A 230 -2.08 7.90 3.89
C THR A 230 -1.89 9.03 2.87
N ILE A 231 -0.77 9.74 2.96
CA ILE A 231 -0.40 10.76 2.00
C ILE A 231 0.77 10.21 1.20
N GLY A 232 0.47 9.66 0.04
CA GLY A 232 1.49 9.21 -0.90
C GLY A 232 2.13 10.39 -1.62
N ILE A 233 3.43 10.28 -1.89
CA ILE A 233 4.19 11.29 -2.64
C ILE A 233 4.49 10.73 -4.02
N ASP A 234 3.74 11.16 -5.03
CA ASP A 234 3.89 10.70 -6.41
C ASP A 234 4.52 11.74 -7.34
N THR A 235 4.42 12.98 -6.97
CA THR A 235 4.91 14.13 -7.75
C THR A 235 5.68 15.10 -6.85
N PRO A 236 6.51 16.01 -7.44
CA PRO A 236 7.12 17.11 -6.66
C PRO A 236 6.09 18.02 -5.98
N GLU A 237 4.88 18.12 -6.53
CA GLU A 237 3.77 18.87 -5.92
C GLU A 237 3.31 18.20 -4.62
N ASP A 238 3.18 16.87 -4.63
CA ASP A 238 2.81 16.11 -3.43
C ASP A 238 3.88 16.25 -2.34
N LEU A 239 5.16 16.32 -2.73
CA LEU A 239 6.25 16.56 -1.78
C LEU A 239 6.10 17.91 -1.09
N ARG A 240 5.76 18.99 -1.83
CA ARG A 240 5.52 20.33 -1.22
C ARG A 240 4.35 20.29 -0.23
N LYS A 241 3.25 19.63 -0.59
CA LYS A 241 2.11 19.45 0.32
C LYS A 241 2.47 18.62 1.56
N ALA A 242 3.30 17.60 1.39
CA ALA A 242 3.83 16.80 2.47
C ALA A 242 4.73 17.61 3.43
N GLU A 243 5.55 18.53 2.92
CA GLU A 243 6.35 19.43 3.73
C GLU A 243 5.50 20.43 4.53
N GLU A 244 4.43 20.97 3.92
CA GLU A 244 3.46 21.81 4.60
C GLU A 244 2.75 21.05 5.73
N PHE A 245 2.33 19.81 5.44
CA PHE A 245 1.71 18.93 6.43
C PHE A 245 2.62 18.67 7.63
N LEU A 246 3.92 18.40 7.41
CA LEU A 246 4.89 18.23 8.50
C LEU A 246 5.03 19.48 9.36
N ARG A 247 5.07 20.66 8.75
CA ARG A 247 5.20 21.94 9.51
C ARG A 247 3.99 22.26 10.39
N THR A 248 2.81 21.77 10.01
CA THR A 248 1.56 22.05 10.73
C THR A 248 1.21 21.00 11.78
N ASN A 249 1.81 19.81 11.72
CA ASN A 249 1.46 18.67 12.61
C ASN A 249 2.66 18.12 13.42
N CYS A 250 3.81 18.86 13.46
CA CYS A 250 4.97 18.54 14.30
C CYS A 250 5.23 19.62 15.33
#